data_191dbba0385e7b666184c06797bd3018
#
_entry.id   191dbba0385e7b666184c06797bd3018
#
_cell.length_a   1.000
_cell.length_b   1.000
_cell.length_c   1.000
_cell.angle_alpha   90.00
_cell.angle_beta   90.00
_cell.angle_gamma   90.00
#
_symmetry.space_group_name_H-M   'P 1'
#
loop_
_entity.id
_entity.type
_entity.pdbx_description
1 polymer ?
#
loop_
_entity_poly.entity_id
_entity_poly.type
_entity_poly.pdbx_seq_one_letter_code
_entity_poly.pdbx_strand_id
1 'polypeptide(L)'
;MRLIPGFQPFDLCAEYNMANFSCGVTHLDDFLKTGLHKMQRRSLLKGYVLLSDDETPEIMGYYTLSGASFERGHLSNRLRKKIPYSNMPAVLLGRLAIDQRIQRKGFGELLIVDAIHKVRATAGQIGIYAMFVEAHPGASSFYTRMGFIPSSMADDNKTFDDLYPANQFDDLISGYKC
;
A
#
# COMPACT_ATOMS: atom_id res chain seq x y z
N MET A 1 1.81 -23.13 10.47
CA MET A 1 2.35 -21.76 10.58
C MET A 1 1.24 -20.87 11.13
N ARG A 2 1.49 -20.25 12.24
CA ARG A 2 0.60 -19.28 12.86
C ARG A 2 1.11 -17.87 12.51
N LEU A 3 0.20 -16.92 12.32
CA LEU A 3 0.55 -15.53 12.01
C LEU A 3 0.25 -14.63 13.21
N ILE A 4 1.09 -13.62 13.42
CA ILE A 4 0.81 -12.54 14.36
C ILE A 4 -0.32 -11.68 13.75
N PRO A 5 -1.40 -11.38 14.50
CA PRO A 5 -2.50 -10.59 13.97
C PRO A 5 -2.06 -9.17 13.55
N GLY A 6 -2.49 -8.76 12.37
CA GLY A 6 -2.25 -7.42 11.82
C GLY A 6 -0.85 -7.22 11.24
N PHE A 7 -0.68 -6.05 10.61
CA PHE A 7 0.61 -5.63 10.04
C PHE A 7 1.38 -4.77 11.04
N GLN A 8 2.57 -5.21 11.37
CA GLN A 8 3.47 -4.54 12.31
C GLN A 8 4.38 -3.54 11.57
N PRO A 9 4.78 -2.42 12.20
CA PRO A 9 5.83 -1.58 11.63
C PRO A 9 7.11 -2.40 11.42
N PHE A 10 7.74 -2.23 10.25
CA PHE A 10 9.05 -2.85 10.00
C PHE A 10 10.10 -2.21 10.92
N ASP A 11 10.66 -3.00 11.82
CA ASP A 11 11.68 -2.55 12.76
C ASP A 11 13.08 -2.73 12.15
N LEU A 12 13.84 -1.63 12.08
CA LEU A 12 15.21 -1.64 11.55
C LEU A 12 16.22 -2.41 12.43
N CYS A 13 15.87 -2.65 13.69
CA CYS A 13 16.73 -3.35 14.65
C CYS A 13 16.34 -4.81 14.86
N ALA A 14 15.18 -5.23 14.36
CA ALA A 14 14.72 -6.61 14.50
C ALA A 14 15.35 -7.53 13.45
N GLU A 15 15.51 -8.79 13.82
CA GLU A 15 15.89 -9.84 12.89
C GLU A 15 14.63 -10.50 12.30
N TYR A 16 14.60 -10.63 10.99
CA TYR A 16 13.53 -11.28 10.24
C TYR A 16 14.08 -12.36 9.31
N ASN A 17 13.40 -13.49 9.25
CA ASN A 17 13.68 -14.47 8.23
C ASN A 17 12.93 -14.09 6.93
N MET A 18 13.70 -13.71 5.91
CA MET A 18 13.20 -13.34 4.57
C MET A 18 13.66 -14.30 3.47
N ALA A 19 14.42 -15.35 3.83
CA ALA A 19 15.08 -16.22 2.85
C ALA A 19 14.06 -16.89 1.91
N ASN A 20 12.96 -17.38 2.47
CA ASN A 20 11.93 -18.12 1.75
C ASN A 20 10.81 -17.25 1.18
N PHE A 21 10.86 -15.93 1.38
CA PHE A 21 9.81 -15.05 0.86
C PHE A 21 9.80 -15.05 -0.66
N SER A 22 8.65 -15.33 -1.23
CA SER A 22 8.36 -15.17 -2.65
C SER A 22 6.90 -14.81 -2.87
N CYS A 23 6.65 -13.66 -3.47
CA CYS A 23 5.30 -13.26 -3.91
C CYS A 23 4.99 -13.62 -5.36
N GLY A 24 5.97 -14.17 -6.10
CA GLY A 24 5.86 -14.46 -7.53
C GLY A 24 6.29 -13.30 -8.43
N VAL A 25 6.75 -12.19 -7.85
CA VAL A 25 7.23 -11.01 -8.58
C VAL A 25 8.63 -10.66 -8.06
N THR A 26 9.64 -11.01 -8.84
CA THR A 26 11.07 -10.97 -8.43
C THR A 26 11.49 -9.60 -7.89
N HIS A 27 11.11 -8.49 -8.53
CA HIS A 27 11.53 -7.17 -8.07
C HIS A 27 10.91 -6.77 -6.72
N LEU A 28 9.74 -7.32 -6.35
CA LEU A 28 9.14 -7.13 -5.03
C LEU A 28 9.84 -7.99 -3.97
N ASP A 29 10.21 -9.23 -4.32
CA ASP A 29 10.98 -10.12 -3.46
C ASP A 29 12.37 -9.53 -3.14
N ASP A 30 13.06 -9.04 -4.17
CA ASP A 30 14.38 -8.40 -4.04
C ASP A 30 14.28 -7.11 -3.21
N PHE A 31 13.23 -6.32 -3.43
CA PHE A 31 13.03 -5.10 -2.65
C PHE A 31 12.84 -5.38 -1.16
N LEU A 32 12.06 -6.39 -0.79
CA LEU A 32 11.91 -6.78 0.61
C LEU A 32 13.28 -7.10 1.23
N LYS A 33 14.08 -7.91 0.53
CA LYS A 33 15.36 -8.43 1.04
C LYS A 33 16.47 -7.38 1.11
N THR A 34 16.49 -6.41 0.20
CA THR A 34 17.62 -5.48 0.05
C THR A 34 17.24 -4.01 0.08
N GLY A 35 16.04 -3.67 -0.34
CA GLY A 35 15.58 -2.30 -0.53
C GLY A 35 14.85 -1.70 0.65
N LEU A 36 13.95 -2.47 1.28
CA LEU A 36 13.06 -1.97 2.33
C LEU A 36 13.84 -1.34 3.49
N HIS A 37 14.77 -2.06 4.07
CA HIS A 37 15.61 -1.58 5.17
C HIS A 37 16.37 -0.30 4.77
N LYS A 38 16.99 -0.31 3.59
CA LYS A 38 17.77 0.82 3.07
C LYS A 38 16.91 2.07 2.89
N MET A 39 15.72 1.94 2.30
CA MET A 39 14.84 3.07 2.03
C MET A 39 14.20 3.60 3.31
N GLN A 40 13.78 2.73 4.23
CA GLN A 40 13.24 3.17 5.51
C GLN A 40 14.28 3.85 6.37
N ARG A 41 15.52 3.35 6.40
CA ARG A 41 16.65 4.00 7.11
C ARG A 41 16.92 5.42 6.61
N ARG A 42 16.66 5.69 5.33
CA ARG A 42 16.77 7.02 4.71
C ARG A 42 15.51 7.87 4.88
N SER A 43 14.52 7.40 5.62
CA SER A 43 13.22 8.07 5.82
C SER A 43 12.43 8.34 4.52
N LEU A 44 12.68 7.55 3.47
CA LEU A 44 12.00 7.69 2.17
C LEU A 44 10.62 7.01 2.14
N LEU A 45 10.41 6.03 3.05
CA LEU A 45 9.15 5.31 3.21
C LEU A 45 9.08 4.69 4.61
N LYS A 46 7.90 4.19 4.96
CA LYS A 46 7.67 3.30 6.10
C LYS A 46 7.17 1.95 5.61
N GLY A 47 7.79 0.88 6.08
CA GLY A 47 7.38 -0.49 5.83
C GLY A 47 6.48 -1.02 6.94
N TYR A 48 5.55 -1.87 6.55
CA TYR A 48 4.68 -2.63 7.44
C TYR A 48 4.69 -4.08 6.99
N VAL A 49 4.79 -5.00 7.93
CA VAL A 49 5.02 -6.42 7.67
C VAL A 49 4.02 -7.31 8.39
N LEU A 50 3.58 -8.36 7.72
CA LEU A 50 2.84 -9.47 8.32
C LEU A 50 3.85 -10.55 8.72
N LEU A 51 3.81 -10.95 9.97
CA LEU A 51 4.81 -11.83 10.56
C LEU A 51 4.24 -13.19 10.96
N SER A 52 5.05 -14.22 10.86
CA SER A 52 4.78 -15.50 11.52
C SER A 52 5.05 -15.41 13.04
N ASP A 53 4.39 -16.29 13.80
CA ASP A 53 4.54 -16.40 15.28
C ASP A 53 5.65 -17.41 15.61
N ASP A 54 6.84 -17.17 15.07
CA ASP A 54 8.04 -17.98 15.27
C ASP A 54 9.09 -17.20 16.09
N GLU A 55 10.06 -17.88 16.69
CA GLU A 55 11.13 -17.26 17.46
C GLU A 55 11.92 -16.22 16.63
N THR A 56 12.24 -16.55 15.39
CA THR A 56 12.71 -15.60 14.37
C THR A 56 11.60 -15.44 13.33
N PRO A 57 10.80 -14.36 13.40
CA PRO A 57 9.62 -14.23 12.56
C PRO A 57 9.94 -14.22 11.07
N GLU A 58 9.19 -15.00 10.28
CA GLU A 58 9.18 -14.88 8.83
C GLU A 58 8.29 -13.73 8.40
N ILE A 59 8.76 -12.94 7.43
CA ILE A 59 7.89 -11.96 6.76
C ILE A 59 7.03 -12.71 5.75
N MET A 60 5.71 -12.65 5.93
CA MET A 60 4.71 -13.31 5.09
C MET A 60 3.97 -12.35 4.16
N GLY A 61 4.14 -11.07 4.36
CA GLY A 61 3.61 -10.02 3.53
C GLY A 61 4.16 -8.67 3.95
N TYR A 62 4.13 -7.70 3.05
CA TYR A 62 4.55 -6.35 3.38
C TYR A 62 3.90 -5.32 2.47
N TYR A 63 3.88 -4.08 2.93
CA TYR A 63 3.60 -2.92 2.11
C TYR A 63 4.40 -1.70 2.60
N THR A 64 4.46 -0.67 1.77
CA THR A 64 5.16 0.57 2.09
C THR A 64 4.25 1.78 1.91
N LEU A 65 4.38 2.74 2.82
CA LEU A 65 3.72 4.05 2.72
C LEU A 65 4.77 5.15 2.66
N SER A 66 4.53 6.15 1.82
CA SER A 66 5.33 7.38 1.76
C SER A 66 4.47 8.59 1.47
N GLY A 67 4.90 9.77 1.95
CA GLY A 67 4.32 11.03 1.54
C GLY A 67 4.58 11.26 0.04
N ALA A 68 3.59 11.80 -0.65
CA ALA A 68 3.66 12.01 -2.09
C ALA A 68 2.85 13.25 -2.51
N SER A 69 3.03 13.65 -3.75
CA SER A 69 2.26 14.68 -4.41
C SER A 69 1.60 14.08 -5.64
N PHE A 70 0.30 14.28 -5.79
CA PHE A 70 -0.46 13.79 -6.93
C PHE A 70 -0.89 14.96 -7.81
N GLU A 71 -0.58 14.89 -9.10
CA GLU A 71 -0.91 15.96 -10.03
C GLU A 71 -2.41 15.98 -10.36
N ARG A 72 -3.02 17.16 -10.25
CA ARG A 72 -4.43 17.38 -10.60
C ARG A 72 -4.77 16.95 -12.03
N GLY A 73 -3.81 17.04 -12.96
CA GLY A 73 -3.97 16.64 -14.36
C GLY A 73 -4.37 15.17 -14.54
N HIS A 74 -4.01 14.30 -13.59
CA HIS A 74 -4.33 12.87 -13.62
C HIS A 74 -5.77 12.55 -13.15
N LEU A 75 -6.50 13.54 -12.64
CA LEU A 75 -7.88 13.37 -12.20
C LEU A 75 -8.86 13.52 -13.35
N SER A 76 -10.03 12.87 -13.19
CA SER A 76 -11.17 13.10 -14.07
C SER A 76 -11.58 14.57 -14.08
N ASN A 77 -12.18 15.05 -15.18
CA ASN A 77 -12.63 16.44 -15.32
C ASN A 77 -13.57 16.88 -14.18
N ARG A 78 -14.38 15.97 -13.64
CA ARG A 78 -15.30 16.24 -12.51
C ARG A 78 -14.54 16.54 -11.22
N LEU A 79 -13.52 15.77 -10.90
CA LEU A 79 -12.70 15.95 -9.69
C LEU A 79 -11.77 17.15 -9.84
N ARG A 80 -11.18 17.34 -11.01
CA ARG A 80 -10.26 18.43 -11.33
C ARG A 80 -10.87 19.81 -11.08
N LYS A 81 -12.14 20.00 -11.39
CA LYS A 81 -12.85 21.28 -11.20
C LYS A 81 -13.01 21.69 -9.73
N LYS A 82 -12.94 20.73 -8.80
CA LYS A 82 -13.12 20.96 -7.36
C LYS A 82 -11.80 21.29 -6.63
N ILE A 83 -10.67 21.20 -7.33
CA ILE A 83 -9.35 21.32 -6.70
C ILE A 83 -8.66 22.57 -7.19
N PRO A 84 -8.35 23.54 -6.30
CA PRO A 84 -7.74 24.83 -6.66
C PRO A 84 -6.23 24.73 -6.93
N TYR A 85 -5.58 23.65 -6.51
CA TYR A 85 -4.12 23.47 -6.63
C TYR A 85 -3.75 22.55 -7.78
N SER A 86 -2.55 22.75 -8.36
CA SER A 86 -2.00 21.85 -9.39
C SER A 86 -1.55 20.51 -8.83
N ASN A 87 -1.11 20.47 -7.57
CA ASN A 87 -0.67 19.28 -6.85
C ASN A 87 -1.44 19.12 -5.56
N MET A 88 -1.73 17.88 -5.21
CA MET A 88 -2.46 17.54 -3.99
C MET A 88 -1.59 16.72 -3.05
N PRO A 89 -1.67 16.98 -1.73
CA PRO A 89 -1.02 16.12 -0.77
C PRO A 89 -1.63 14.72 -0.80
N ALA A 90 -0.78 13.71 -0.90
CA ALA A 90 -1.22 12.33 -1.02
C ALA A 90 -0.28 11.39 -0.25
N VAL A 91 -0.73 10.16 -0.06
CA VAL A 91 0.10 9.06 0.42
C VAL A 91 0.20 8.03 -0.69
N LEU A 92 1.43 7.62 -0.99
CA LEU A 92 1.71 6.54 -1.92
C LEU A 92 1.77 5.21 -1.16
N LEU A 93 0.90 4.26 -1.53
CA LEU A 93 1.07 2.85 -1.25
C LEU A 93 2.03 2.29 -2.31
N GLY A 94 3.32 2.29 -1.99
CA GLY A 94 4.36 2.11 -2.99
C GLY A 94 4.56 0.67 -3.44
N ARG A 95 4.62 -0.26 -2.48
CA ARG A 95 4.81 -1.69 -2.73
C ARG A 95 3.89 -2.49 -1.86
N LEU A 96 3.38 -3.58 -2.43
CA LEU A 96 2.46 -4.48 -1.76
C LEU A 96 2.74 -5.90 -2.24
N ALA A 97 3.05 -6.80 -1.33
CA ALA A 97 3.29 -8.19 -1.65
C ALA A 97 2.87 -9.12 -0.52
N ILE A 98 2.31 -10.26 -0.89
CA ILE A 98 1.95 -11.37 0.00
C ILE A 98 2.69 -12.61 -0.47
N ASP A 99 3.29 -13.35 0.46
CA ASP A 99 3.96 -14.62 0.17
C ASP A 99 2.99 -15.62 -0.47
N GLN A 100 3.45 -16.35 -1.49
CA GLN A 100 2.64 -17.31 -2.25
C GLN A 100 1.97 -18.36 -1.37
N ARG A 101 2.60 -18.74 -0.24
CA ARG A 101 2.07 -19.73 0.72
C ARG A 101 0.74 -19.29 1.36
N ILE A 102 0.46 -17.98 1.38
CA ILE A 102 -0.75 -17.40 1.97
C ILE A 102 -1.57 -16.53 1.01
N GLN A 103 -1.19 -16.46 -0.27
CA GLN A 103 -2.00 -15.77 -1.28
C GLN A 103 -3.40 -16.39 -1.43
N ARG A 104 -4.34 -15.62 -1.97
CA ARG A 104 -5.74 -16.02 -2.21
C ARG A 104 -6.52 -16.43 -0.94
N LYS A 105 -6.06 -16.00 0.23
CA LYS A 105 -6.69 -16.21 1.54
C LYS A 105 -7.20 -14.90 2.17
N GLY A 106 -7.36 -13.83 1.37
CA GLY A 106 -7.85 -12.53 1.85
C GLY A 106 -6.78 -11.60 2.44
N PHE A 107 -5.51 -12.02 2.55
CA PHE A 107 -4.46 -11.19 3.17
C PHE A 107 -4.12 -9.93 2.38
N GLY A 108 -4.27 -9.94 1.05
CA GLY A 108 -4.11 -8.74 0.23
C GLY A 108 -5.17 -7.67 0.54
N GLU A 109 -6.40 -8.09 0.77
CA GLU A 109 -7.51 -7.20 1.18
C GLU A 109 -7.27 -6.63 2.58
N LEU A 110 -6.87 -7.48 3.53
CA LEU A 110 -6.51 -7.05 4.90
C LEU A 110 -5.37 -6.03 4.89
N LEU A 111 -4.39 -6.20 4.00
CA LEU A 111 -3.28 -5.27 3.83
C LEU A 111 -3.76 -3.89 3.37
N ILE A 112 -4.66 -3.81 2.38
CA ILE A 112 -5.24 -2.56 1.91
C ILE A 112 -6.03 -1.88 3.04
N VAL A 113 -6.86 -2.63 3.76
CA VAL A 113 -7.63 -2.10 4.89
C VAL A 113 -6.70 -1.54 5.98
N ASP A 114 -5.65 -2.26 6.34
CA ASP A 114 -4.65 -1.80 7.32
C ASP A 114 -3.94 -0.53 6.86
N ALA A 115 -3.54 -0.45 5.58
CA ALA A 115 -2.92 0.73 4.99
C ALA A 115 -3.88 1.95 5.05
N ILE A 116 -5.15 1.77 4.70
CA ILE A 116 -6.16 2.83 4.77
C ILE A 116 -6.38 3.31 6.20
N HIS A 117 -6.41 2.41 7.20
CA HIS A 117 -6.49 2.79 8.61
C HIS A 117 -5.33 3.70 9.03
N LYS A 118 -4.11 3.37 8.62
CA LYS A 118 -2.93 4.18 8.95
C LYS A 118 -2.94 5.54 8.26
N VAL A 119 -3.32 5.57 6.98
CA VAL A 119 -3.43 6.82 6.22
C VAL A 119 -4.55 7.71 6.79
N ARG A 120 -5.69 7.12 7.17
CA ARG A 120 -6.79 7.86 7.83
C ARG A 120 -6.34 8.50 9.14
N ALA A 121 -5.62 7.77 9.98
CA ALA A 121 -5.09 8.32 11.24
C ALA A 121 -4.15 9.51 10.98
N THR A 122 -3.33 9.43 9.95
CA THR A 122 -2.43 10.52 9.52
C THR A 122 -3.22 11.71 8.95
N ALA A 123 -4.26 11.45 8.16
CA ALA A 123 -5.12 12.48 7.58
C ALA A 123 -5.91 13.29 8.63
N GLY A 124 -6.08 12.77 9.84
CA GLY A 124 -6.62 13.50 10.98
C GLY A 124 -5.66 14.55 11.56
N GLN A 125 -4.39 14.54 11.19
CA GLN A 125 -3.35 15.44 11.71
C GLN A 125 -2.76 16.36 10.66
N ILE A 126 -2.69 15.92 9.41
CA ILE A 126 -2.20 16.69 8.26
C ILE A 126 -3.15 16.56 7.08
N GLY A 127 -3.12 17.53 6.15
CA GLY A 127 -3.92 17.46 4.93
C GLY A 127 -3.46 16.31 4.03
N ILE A 128 -4.33 15.34 3.79
CA ILE A 128 -4.16 14.26 2.81
C ILE A 128 -5.42 14.21 1.96
N TYR A 129 -5.28 14.44 0.68
CA TYR A 129 -6.40 14.38 -0.27
C TYR A 129 -6.79 12.94 -0.61
N ALA A 130 -5.79 12.08 -0.82
CA ALA A 130 -6.01 10.70 -1.21
C ALA A 130 -4.80 9.80 -0.91
N MET A 131 -5.05 8.50 -0.87
CA MET A 131 -4.03 7.47 -1.04
C MET A 131 -4.04 7.03 -2.50
N PHE A 132 -2.89 6.86 -3.11
CA PHE A 132 -2.80 6.29 -4.45
C PHE A 132 -1.81 5.13 -4.50
N VAL A 133 -1.95 4.30 -5.51
CA VAL A 133 -1.10 3.14 -5.76
C VAL A 133 -0.70 3.11 -7.23
N GLU A 134 0.56 2.81 -7.48
CA GLU A 134 1.04 2.48 -8.82
C GLU A 134 0.75 1.01 -9.09
N ALA A 135 -0.42 0.73 -9.67
CA ALA A 135 -0.86 -0.64 -9.90
C ALA A 135 -0.16 -1.25 -11.12
N HIS A 136 0.35 -2.47 -10.94
CA HIS A 136 0.81 -3.28 -12.06
C HIS A 136 -0.40 -3.61 -12.97
N PRO A 137 -0.27 -3.68 -14.30
CA PRO A 137 -1.39 -3.93 -15.21
C PRO A 137 -2.25 -5.14 -14.82
N GLY A 138 -1.65 -6.19 -14.26
CA GLY A 138 -2.36 -7.38 -13.78
C GLY A 138 -3.09 -7.22 -12.45
N ALA A 139 -2.88 -6.13 -11.72
CA ALA A 139 -3.45 -5.87 -10.39
C ALA A 139 -4.59 -4.85 -10.37
N SER A 140 -4.86 -4.18 -11.48
CA SER A 140 -5.88 -3.12 -11.57
C SER A 140 -7.27 -3.59 -11.13
N SER A 141 -7.70 -4.79 -11.51
CA SER A 141 -8.99 -5.36 -11.09
C SER A 141 -9.10 -5.58 -9.58
N PHE A 142 -7.99 -5.90 -8.92
CA PHE A 142 -7.93 -6.03 -7.46
C PHE A 142 -8.17 -4.68 -6.78
N TYR A 143 -7.46 -3.63 -7.20
CA TYR A 143 -7.62 -2.30 -6.63
C TYR A 143 -9.00 -1.70 -6.90
N THR A 144 -9.54 -1.89 -8.10
CA THR A 144 -10.90 -1.44 -8.44
C THR A 144 -11.96 -2.10 -7.53
N ARG A 145 -11.83 -3.40 -7.25
CA ARG A 145 -12.73 -4.10 -6.30
C ARG A 145 -12.61 -3.55 -4.88
N MET A 146 -11.44 -3.06 -4.49
CA MET A 146 -11.21 -2.42 -3.20
C MET A 146 -11.69 -0.96 -3.14
N GLY A 147 -12.27 -0.43 -4.22
CA GLY A 147 -12.84 0.92 -4.28
C GLY A 147 -11.88 2.00 -4.77
N PHE A 148 -10.71 1.64 -5.28
CA PHE A 148 -9.81 2.59 -5.93
C PHE A 148 -10.40 3.05 -7.28
N ILE A 149 -10.19 4.31 -7.58
CA ILE A 149 -10.66 4.96 -8.80
C ILE A 149 -9.47 5.02 -9.77
N PRO A 150 -9.56 4.42 -10.97
CA PRO A 150 -8.49 4.52 -11.97
C PRO A 150 -8.25 5.97 -12.38
N SER A 151 -6.99 6.37 -12.52
CA SER A 151 -6.66 7.68 -13.06
C SER A 151 -6.96 7.75 -14.56
N SER A 152 -7.21 8.95 -15.07
CA SER A 152 -7.60 9.17 -16.49
C SER A 152 -6.44 9.04 -17.49
N MET A 153 -5.22 8.79 -17.03
CA MET A 153 -4.01 8.68 -17.86
C MET A 153 -3.55 7.22 -17.95
N ALA A 154 -4.33 6.40 -18.63
CA ALA A 154 -3.87 5.09 -19.07
C ALA A 154 -3.00 5.26 -20.33
N ASP A 155 -1.70 5.39 -20.16
CA ASP A 155 -0.74 5.17 -21.25
C ASP A 155 -0.49 3.66 -21.35
N ASP A 156 -0.59 3.08 -22.53
CA ASP A 156 -0.58 1.62 -22.81
C ASP A 156 0.66 0.86 -22.28
N ASN A 157 1.61 1.53 -21.65
CA ASN A 157 2.87 0.95 -21.14
C ASN A 157 3.28 1.39 -19.74
N LYS A 158 2.42 2.04 -18.96
CA LYS A 158 2.75 2.49 -17.59
C LYS A 158 1.79 1.92 -16.56
N THR A 159 2.31 1.74 -15.37
CA THR A 159 1.57 1.49 -14.14
C THR A 159 0.40 2.47 -14.02
N PHE A 160 -0.80 1.94 -13.80
CA PHE A 160 -1.99 2.75 -13.57
C PHE A 160 -1.94 3.32 -12.15
N ASP A 161 -2.10 4.63 -12.03
CA ASP A 161 -2.30 5.26 -10.73
C ASP A 161 -3.76 5.11 -10.32
N ASP A 162 -4.04 4.23 -9.39
CA ASP A 162 -5.35 4.07 -8.78
C ASP A 162 -5.43 4.94 -7.52
N LEU A 163 -6.49 5.74 -7.42
CA LEU A 163 -6.70 6.74 -6.37
C LEU A 163 -7.81 6.29 -5.42
N TYR A 164 -7.57 6.38 -4.12
CA TYR A 164 -8.59 6.22 -3.07
C TYR A 164 -8.78 7.55 -2.33
N PRO A 165 -9.91 8.28 -2.51
CA PRO A 165 -10.13 9.58 -1.90
C PRO A 165 -10.26 9.50 -0.37
N ALA A 166 -9.67 10.45 0.35
CA ALA A 166 -9.68 10.47 1.82
C ALA A 166 -11.09 10.55 2.43
N ASN A 167 -12.03 11.21 1.75
CA ASN A 167 -13.43 11.28 2.20
C ASN A 167 -14.18 9.94 2.16
N GLN A 168 -13.60 8.90 1.56
CA GLN A 168 -14.17 7.55 1.49
C GLN A 168 -13.45 6.55 2.41
N PHE A 169 -12.45 6.98 3.19
CA PHE A 169 -11.74 6.09 4.11
C PHE A 169 -12.67 5.44 5.14
N ASP A 170 -13.72 6.13 5.56
CA ASP A 170 -14.70 5.63 6.52
C ASP A 170 -15.61 4.54 5.93
N ASP A 171 -15.95 4.65 4.65
CA ASP A 171 -16.87 3.71 3.99
C ASP A 171 -16.27 2.32 3.87
N LEU A 172 -14.99 2.22 3.53
CA LEU A 172 -14.31 0.93 3.41
C LEU A 172 -14.14 0.26 4.78
N ILE A 173 -13.77 1.04 5.80
CA ILE A 173 -13.54 0.54 7.16
C ILE A 173 -14.84 0.04 7.80
N SER A 174 -15.98 0.68 7.53
CA SER A 174 -17.27 0.27 8.09
C SER A 174 -17.74 -1.09 7.57
N GLY A 175 -17.30 -1.51 6.39
CA GLY A 175 -17.56 -2.83 5.82
C GLY A 175 -16.74 -3.97 6.44
N TYR A 176 -15.63 -3.65 7.11
CA TYR A 176 -14.70 -4.60 7.76
C TYR A 176 -14.68 -4.39 9.29
N LYS A 177 -15.86 -4.39 9.92
CA LYS A 177 -15.91 -4.44 11.40
C LYS A 177 -15.41 -5.82 11.85
N CYS A 178 -14.24 -5.85 12.48
CA CYS A 178 -13.80 -6.98 13.29
C CYS A 178 -14.67 -7.14 14.52
#